data_ff70f674f5aa22edcf3224e38132d44d
#
_entry.id   ff70f674f5aa22edcf3224e38132d44d
#
_cell.length_a   1.000
_cell.length_b   1.000
_cell.length_c   1.000
_cell.angle_alpha   90.00
_cell.angle_beta   90.00
_cell.angle_gamma   90.00
#
_symmetry.space_group_name_H-M   'P 1'
#
loop_
_entity.id
_entity.type
_entity.pdbx_description
1 polymer ?
#
loop_
_entity_poly.entity_id
_entity_poly.type
_entity_poly.pdbx_seq_one_letter_code
_entity_poly.pdbx_strand_id
1 'polypeptide(L)'
;MNKDDVIRHLTRRALDRKQAKMAVDTVFEIIKHGLKRDGKVVISNFGTFHLKMARPVQRRNPKTGEKVQVPEKPKVRFKPSENILKK
;
A
#
# COMPACT_ATOMS: atom_id res chain seq x y z
N MET A 1 -6.57 14.60 2.50
CA MET A 1 -6.44 13.87 3.79
C MET A 1 -5.14 13.10 3.81
N ASN A 2 -4.40 13.23 4.89
CA ASN A 2 -3.15 12.49 5.06
C ASN A 2 -3.20 11.69 6.36
N LYS A 3 -2.07 11.06 6.72
CA LYS A 3 -1.97 10.23 7.91
C LYS A 3 -2.29 11.03 9.20
N ASP A 4 -1.83 12.28 9.30
CA ASP A 4 -2.10 13.10 10.47
C ASP A 4 -3.60 13.40 10.62
N ASP A 5 -4.30 13.59 9.51
CA ASP A 5 -5.75 13.80 9.52
C ASP A 5 -6.48 12.56 10.03
N VAL A 6 -6.03 11.36 9.64
CA VAL A 6 -6.58 10.10 10.14
C VAL A 6 -6.38 10.00 11.65
N ILE A 7 -5.18 10.33 12.14
CA ILE A 7 -4.88 10.32 13.57
C ILE A 7 -5.80 11.28 14.33
N ARG A 8 -6.03 12.49 13.80
CA ARG A 8 -6.93 13.46 14.43
C ARG A 8 -8.36 12.94 14.53
N HIS A 9 -8.86 12.30 13.46
CA HIS A 9 -10.19 11.72 13.47
C HIS A 9 -10.34 10.64 14.53
N LEU A 10 -9.33 9.78 14.69
CA LEU A 10 -9.33 8.76 15.74
C LEU A 10 -9.28 9.37 17.13
N THR A 11 -8.49 10.42 17.33
CA THR A 11 -8.38 11.12 18.61
C THR A 11 -9.71 11.70 19.03
N ARG A 12 -10.51 12.21 18.09
CA ARG A 12 -11.85 12.74 18.39
C ARG A 12 -12.83 11.65 18.82
N ARG A 13 -12.61 10.41 18.40
CA ARG A 13 -13.58 9.35 18.63
C ARG A 13 -13.47 8.66 19.98
N ALA A 14 -12.29 8.31 20.42
CA ALA A 14 -12.17 7.58 21.68
C ALA A 14 -10.74 7.41 22.17
N LEU A 15 -9.76 7.71 21.37
CA LEU A 15 -8.35 7.46 21.69
C LEU A 15 -7.63 8.77 21.97
N ASP A 16 -6.68 8.77 22.91
CA ASP A 16 -5.78 9.90 23.02
C ASP A 16 -4.83 9.93 21.81
N ARG A 17 -4.12 11.04 21.63
CA ARG A 17 -3.26 11.23 20.46
C ARG A 17 -2.17 10.15 20.35
N LYS A 18 -1.58 9.75 21.46
CA LYS A 18 -0.56 8.70 21.48
C LYS A 18 -1.12 7.36 21.05
N GLN A 19 -2.26 6.98 21.60
CA GLN A 19 -2.94 5.74 21.25
C GLN A 19 -3.41 5.74 19.79
N ALA A 20 -3.96 6.86 19.32
CA ALA A 20 -4.40 7.00 17.94
C ALA A 20 -3.23 6.85 16.96
N LYS A 21 -2.10 7.46 17.26
CA LYS A 21 -0.90 7.34 16.42
C LYS A 21 -0.40 5.90 16.38
N MET A 22 -0.34 5.24 17.53
CA MET A 22 0.07 3.84 17.60
C MET A 22 -0.88 2.93 16.82
N ALA A 23 -2.18 3.16 16.93
CA ALA A 23 -3.18 2.37 16.21
C ALA A 23 -3.01 2.50 14.68
N VAL A 24 -2.85 3.71 14.19
CA VAL A 24 -2.66 3.98 12.76
C VAL A 24 -1.37 3.34 12.26
N ASP A 25 -0.26 3.53 12.98
CA ASP A 25 1.02 2.97 12.60
C ASP A 25 0.97 1.43 12.60
N THR A 26 0.30 0.84 13.58
CA THR A 26 0.16 -0.61 13.66
C THR A 26 -0.64 -1.16 12.50
N VAL A 27 -1.75 -0.50 12.12
CA VAL A 27 -2.56 -0.93 10.97
C VAL A 27 -1.73 -0.93 9.69
N PHE A 28 -0.96 0.11 9.44
CA PHE A 28 -0.13 0.19 8.24
C PHE A 28 0.99 -0.86 8.26
N GLU A 29 1.59 -1.12 9.42
CA GLU A 29 2.59 -2.17 9.55
C GLU A 29 2.01 -3.56 9.27
N ILE A 30 0.80 -3.83 9.75
CA ILE A 30 0.10 -5.09 9.49
C ILE A 30 -0.16 -5.26 7.99
N ILE A 31 -0.59 -4.19 7.31
CA ILE A 31 -0.84 -4.24 5.87
C ILE A 31 0.46 -4.52 5.11
N LYS A 32 1.55 -3.84 5.44
CA LYS A 32 2.85 -4.09 4.82
C LYS A 32 3.32 -5.53 5.01
N HIS A 33 3.18 -6.03 6.23
CA HIS A 33 3.57 -7.39 6.56
C HIS A 33 2.74 -8.43 5.79
N GLY A 34 1.43 -8.21 5.72
CA GLY A 34 0.54 -9.08 4.96
C GLY A 34 0.87 -9.10 3.48
N LEU A 35 1.24 -7.95 2.90
CA LEU A 35 1.66 -7.86 1.51
C LEU A 35 2.94 -8.65 1.25
N LYS A 36 3.91 -8.58 2.15
CA LYS A 36 5.15 -9.32 2.01
C LYS A 36 4.96 -10.83 2.17
N ARG A 37 4.10 -11.23 3.09
CA ARG A 37 3.87 -12.64 3.38
C ARG A 37 2.94 -13.31 2.37
N ASP A 38 1.80 -12.69 2.08
CA ASP A 38 0.72 -13.30 1.30
C ASP A 38 0.57 -12.70 -0.11
N GLY A 39 1.19 -11.55 -0.37
CA GLY A 39 1.06 -10.85 -1.65
C GLY A 39 -0.28 -10.16 -1.85
N LYS A 40 -1.16 -10.21 -0.86
CA LYS A 40 -2.51 -9.68 -0.96
C LYS A 40 -3.07 -9.38 0.42
N VAL A 41 -3.73 -8.24 0.57
CA VAL A 41 -4.45 -7.89 1.79
C VAL A 41 -5.85 -7.42 1.39
N VAL A 42 -6.87 -8.11 1.88
CA VAL A 42 -8.28 -7.78 1.60
C VAL A 42 -8.90 -7.11 2.81
N ILE A 43 -9.47 -5.94 2.60
CA ILE A 43 -10.22 -5.23 3.65
C ILE A 43 -11.66 -5.12 3.19
N SER A 44 -12.57 -5.80 3.90
CA SER A 44 -13.98 -5.89 3.54
C SER A 44 -14.59 -4.49 3.37
N ASN A 45 -15.35 -4.31 2.29
CA ASN A 45 -16.05 -3.06 1.96
C ASN A 45 -15.12 -1.86 1.74
N PHE A 46 -13.82 -2.08 1.70
CA PHE A 46 -12.84 -1.02 1.44
C PHE A 46 -12.08 -1.26 0.15
N GLY A 47 -11.38 -2.36 0.05
CA GLY A 47 -10.61 -2.69 -1.14
C GLY A 47 -9.57 -3.76 -0.88
N THR A 48 -8.78 -4.01 -1.90
CA THR A 48 -7.74 -5.04 -1.85
C THR A 48 -6.41 -4.45 -2.28
N PHE A 49 -5.37 -4.70 -1.48
CA PHE A 49 -4.00 -4.37 -1.84
C PHE A 49 -3.34 -5.61 -2.44
N HIS A 50 -2.71 -5.44 -3.59
CA HIS A 50 -1.97 -6.51 -4.28
C HIS A 50 -0.52 -6.14 -4.41
N LEU A 51 0.36 -7.08 -4.12
CA LEU A 51 1.77 -6.94 -4.44
C LEU A 51 2.00 -7.60 -5.81
N LYS A 52 2.48 -6.82 -6.76
CA LYS A 52 2.83 -7.31 -8.09
C LYS A 52 4.31 -7.12 -8.33
N MET A 53 4.95 -8.15 -8.87
CA MET A 53 6.32 -8.02 -9.33
C MET A 53 6.31 -7.55 -10.78
N ALA A 54 6.97 -6.42 -11.05
CA ALA A 54 7.12 -5.95 -12.41
C ALA A 54 8.06 -6.90 -13.16
N ARG A 55 7.67 -7.29 -14.38
CA ARG A 55 8.52 -8.14 -15.20
C ARG A 55 9.81 -7.42 -15.55
N PRO A 56 10.96 -8.15 -15.61
CA PRO A 56 12.19 -7.54 -16.10
C PRO A 56 11.98 -7.05 -17.53
N VAL A 57 12.32 -5.80 -17.77
CA VAL A 57 12.19 -5.21 -19.10
C VAL A 57 13.58 -4.96 -19.65
N GLN A 58 13.84 -5.46 -20.87
CA GLN A 58 15.04 -5.13 -21.57
C GLN A 58 14.87 -3.77 -22.22
N ARG A 59 15.75 -2.84 -21.85
CA ARG A 59 15.78 -1.52 -22.48
C ARG A 59 17.11 -1.34 -23.20
N ARG A 60 17.06 -0.69 -24.36
CA ARG A 60 18.27 -0.38 -25.10
C ARG A 60 18.81 0.97 -24.65
N ASN A 61 20.08 1.01 -24.30
CA ASN A 61 20.74 2.26 -23.99
C ASN A 61 20.89 3.10 -25.26
N PRO A 62 20.29 4.30 -25.35
CA PRO A 62 20.33 5.09 -26.58
C PRO A 62 21.74 5.59 -26.95
N LYS A 63 22.67 5.64 -26.00
CA LYS A 63 24.05 6.12 -26.27
C LYS A 63 24.96 5.01 -26.78
N THR A 64 24.81 3.79 -26.31
CA THR A 64 25.70 2.69 -26.66
C THR A 64 25.02 1.60 -27.46
N GLY A 65 23.70 1.60 -27.51
CA GLY A 65 22.92 0.55 -28.15
C GLY A 65 22.88 -0.75 -27.36
N GLU A 66 23.50 -0.80 -26.19
CA GLU A 66 23.50 -1.97 -25.35
C GLU A 66 22.13 -2.23 -24.72
N LYS A 67 21.77 -3.52 -24.61
CA LYS A 67 20.55 -3.92 -23.93
C LYS A 67 20.79 -3.89 -22.42
N VAL A 68 20.02 -3.09 -21.70
CA VAL A 68 20.07 -3.01 -20.25
C VAL A 68 18.86 -3.74 -19.69
N GLN A 69 19.11 -4.69 -18.80
CA GLN A 69 18.05 -5.41 -18.12
C GLN A 69 17.69 -4.69 -16.85
N VAL A 70 16.41 -4.26 -16.76
CA VAL A 70 15.88 -3.60 -15.56
C VAL A 70 15.39 -4.68 -14.61
N PRO A 71 15.90 -4.76 -13.36
CA PRO A 71 15.49 -5.80 -12.43
C PRO A 71 14.01 -5.66 -12.03
N GLU A 72 13.41 -6.77 -11.62
CA GLU A 72 12.06 -6.78 -11.10
C GLU A 72 11.97 -5.91 -9.85
N LYS A 73 10.94 -5.06 -9.80
CA LYS A 73 10.63 -4.27 -8.61
C LYS A 73 9.22 -4.59 -8.16
N PRO A 74 9.01 -4.84 -6.85
CA PRO A 74 7.66 -5.04 -6.34
C PRO A 74 6.86 -3.72 -6.44
N LYS A 75 5.61 -3.84 -6.87
CA LYS A 75 4.68 -2.71 -6.92
C LYS A 75 3.42 -3.06 -6.17
N VAL A 76 2.93 -2.12 -5.38
CA VAL A 76 1.66 -2.29 -4.67
C VAL A 76 0.55 -1.66 -5.51
N ARG A 77 -0.50 -2.44 -5.76
CA ARG A 77 -1.70 -1.99 -6.46
C ARG A 77 -2.88 -2.05 -5.51
N PHE A 78 -3.72 -1.03 -5.55
CA PHE A 78 -4.95 -0.98 -4.76
C PHE A 78 -6.15 -1.04 -5.68
N LYS A 79 -7.04 -2.01 -5.41
CA LYS A 79 -8.31 -2.13 -6.11
C LYS A 79 -9.42 -1.81 -5.12
N PRO A 80 -10.14 -0.69 -5.28
CA PRO A 80 -11.22 -0.35 -4.36
C PRO A 80 -12.39 -1.32 -4.49
N SER A 81 -13.06 -1.58 -3.38
CA SER A 81 -14.30 -2.35 -3.37
C SER A 81 -15.43 -1.54 -4.02
N GLU A 82 -16.37 -2.25 -4.65
CA GLU A 82 -17.58 -1.61 -5.17
C GLU A 82 -18.37 -0.92 -4.05
N ASN A 83 -18.20 -1.40 -2.83
CA ASN A 83 -18.92 -0.90 -1.66
C ASN A 83 -18.17 0.16 -0.87
N ILE A 84 -17.00 0.62 -1.35
CA ILE A 84 -16.13 1.52 -0.57
C ILE A 84 -16.83 2.82 -0.15
N LEU A 85 -17.71 3.35 -1.00
CA LEU A 85 -18.46 4.57 -0.70
C LEU A 85 -19.88 4.30 -0.21
N LYS A 86 -20.28 3.05 -0.11
CA LYS A 86 -21.58 2.68 0.43
C LYS A 86 -21.55 2.64 1.95
N LYS A 87 -22.56 3.18 2.57
CA LYS A 87 -22.71 3.13 4.02
C LYS A 87 -23.18 1.78 4.50
#